data_13edd4e24ff687252fd5daf0802107d4
#
_entry.id   13edd4e24ff687252fd5daf0802107d4
#
_cell.length_a   1.000
_cell.length_b   1.000
_cell.length_c   1.000
_cell.angle_alpha   90.00
_cell.angle_beta   90.00
_cell.angle_gamma   90.00
#
_symmetry.space_group_name_H-M   'P 1'
#
loop_
_entity.id
_entity.type
_entity.pdbx_description
1 polymer ?
#
loop_
_entity_poly.entity_id
_entity_poly.type
_entity_poly.pdbx_seq_one_letter_code
_entity_poly.pdbx_strand_id
1 'polypeptide(L)'
;MVARSNRLARLKLPISTPRLILRLPADSDEPDLKRAFRDPMTARAVGARLHSRSEMKNPSLMIARTLREFRNGEHLSLSILLRDDDRCVGRVGLRGMDWIWRKVESLSYWIDPKFWNHGLATEASWFLCRRAFAQLGIRRISSQALERNVASRAVLTKLGFHEEGRERQAVCVRGKCMDMILYGLLHGELRPPAWEKAASISRARTRQ
;
A
#
# COMPACT_ATOMS: atom_id res chain seq x y z
N MET A 1 -6.10 -16.59 -27.11
CA MET A 1 -5.85 -15.70 -25.95
C MET A 1 -6.02 -16.55 -24.69
N VAL A 2 -4.91 -16.99 -24.09
CA VAL A 2 -4.96 -17.84 -22.87
C VAL A 2 -5.47 -16.96 -21.74
N ALA A 3 -6.59 -17.35 -21.10
CA ALA A 3 -7.14 -16.69 -19.94
C ALA A 3 -6.03 -16.61 -18.87
N ARG A 4 -5.52 -15.40 -18.61
CA ARG A 4 -4.58 -15.16 -17.52
C ARG A 4 -5.30 -15.48 -16.23
N SER A 5 -4.99 -16.65 -15.64
CA SER A 5 -5.54 -17.00 -14.33
C SER A 5 -5.23 -15.86 -13.36
N ASN A 6 -6.26 -15.32 -12.72
CA ASN A 6 -6.08 -14.22 -11.74
C ASN A 6 -5.27 -14.74 -10.55
N ARG A 7 -3.94 -14.56 -10.61
CA ARG A 7 -3.03 -14.99 -9.54
C ARG A 7 -3.27 -14.22 -8.24
N LEU A 8 -3.84 -13.01 -8.30
CA LEU A 8 -4.23 -12.26 -7.09
C LEU A 8 -5.28 -12.99 -6.25
N ALA A 9 -6.11 -13.85 -6.87
CA ALA A 9 -7.07 -14.69 -6.15
C ALA A 9 -6.42 -15.71 -5.18
N ARG A 10 -5.11 -15.97 -5.32
CA ARG A 10 -4.36 -16.79 -4.35
C ARG A 10 -4.10 -16.08 -3.03
N LEU A 11 -4.20 -14.74 -3.01
CA LEU A 11 -4.01 -13.98 -1.79
C LEU A 11 -5.22 -14.16 -0.88
N LYS A 12 -5.00 -14.76 0.28
CA LYS A 12 -6.05 -14.93 1.29
C LYS A 12 -6.43 -13.58 1.89
N LEU A 13 -7.63 -13.12 1.60
CA LEU A 13 -8.23 -11.89 2.11
C LEU A 13 -9.41 -12.23 3.05
N PRO A 14 -9.71 -11.40 4.07
CA PRO A 14 -8.94 -10.23 4.48
C PRO A 14 -7.62 -10.58 5.15
N ILE A 15 -6.66 -9.64 5.18
CA ILE A 15 -5.43 -9.76 5.96
C ILE A 15 -5.68 -9.09 7.31
N SER A 16 -5.73 -9.88 8.38
CA SER A 16 -5.78 -9.37 9.75
C SER A 16 -4.37 -9.10 10.27
N THR A 17 -4.19 -7.96 10.92
CA THR A 17 -2.97 -7.53 11.59
C THR A 17 -3.27 -7.25 13.07
N PRO A 18 -2.33 -6.89 13.93
CA PRO A 18 -2.62 -6.54 15.31
C PRO A 18 -3.68 -5.43 15.47
N ARG A 19 -3.64 -4.39 14.63
CA ARG A 19 -4.51 -3.21 14.74
C ARG A 19 -5.42 -2.97 13.54
N LEU A 20 -5.18 -3.69 12.41
CA LEU A 20 -5.82 -3.39 11.14
C LEU A 20 -6.48 -4.62 10.51
N ILE A 21 -7.47 -4.35 9.67
CA ILE A 21 -8.01 -5.29 8.70
C ILE A 21 -7.78 -4.71 7.31
N LEU A 22 -7.10 -5.47 6.44
CA LEU A 22 -6.86 -5.11 5.05
C LEU A 22 -7.78 -5.96 4.17
N ARG A 23 -8.74 -5.34 3.52
CA ARG A 23 -9.70 -6.04 2.64
C ARG A 23 -9.92 -5.29 1.33
N LEU A 24 -10.52 -5.94 0.36
CA LEU A 24 -11.01 -5.23 -0.83
C LEU A 24 -11.99 -4.13 -0.39
N PRO A 25 -11.97 -2.97 -1.10
CA PRO A 25 -12.86 -1.88 -0.78
C PRO A 25 -14.32 -2.30 -0.99
N ALA A 26 -15.21 -1.72 -0.20
CA ALA A 26 -16.65 -1.91 -0.28
C ALA A 26 -17.35 -0.55 -0.23
N ASP A 27 -18.64 -0.52 -0.60
CA ASP A 27 -19.43 0.72 -0.58
C ASP A 27 -19.53 1.33 0.83
N SER A 28 -19.44 0.49 1.87
CA SER A 28 -19.36 0.95 3.27
C SER A 28 -18.15 1.84 3.56
N ASP A 29 -17.09 1.83 2.74
CA ASP A 29 -15.91 2.68 2.90
C ASP A 29 -16.14 4.10 2.38
N GLU A 30 -17.19 4.31 1.57
CA GLU A 30 -17.41 5.57 0.86
C GLU A 30 -17.49 6.80 1.79
N PRO A 31 -18.21 6.78 2.92
CA PRO A 31 -18.28 7.93 3.84
C PRO A 31 -16.91 8.34 4.38
N ASP A 32 -16.08 7.36 4.76
CA ASP A 32 -14.73 7.59 5.29
C ASP A 32 -13.79 8.12 4.20
N LEU A 33 -13.85 7.56 3.00
CA LEU A 33 -13.09 8.02 1.85
C LEU A 33 -13.48 9.45 1.45
N LYS A 34 -14.78 9.77 1.42
CA LYS A 34 -15.26 11.15 1.18
C LYS A 34 -14.71 12.13 2.21
N ARG A 35 -14.71 11.73 3.48
CA ARG A 35 -14.15 12.54 4.57
C ARG A 35 -12.66 12.75 4.37
N ALA A 36 -11.89 11.67 4.14
CA ALA A 36 -10.45 11.74 3.95
C ALA A 36 -10.06 12.59 2.73
N PHE A 37 -10.78 12.52 1.63
CA PHE A 37 -10.49 13.29 0.40
C PHE A 37 -10.84 14.78 0.49
N ARG A 38 -11.64 15.19 1.49
CA ARG A 38 -11.86 16.62 1.78
C ARG A 38 -10.65 17.25 2.45
N ASP A 39 -9.80 16.46 3.09
CA ASP A 39 -8.58 16.96 3.68
C ASP A 39 -7.57 17.35 2.58
N PRO A 40 -7.06 18.61 2.56
CA PRO A 40 -6.15 19.08 1.52
C PRO A 40 -4.83 18.30 1.45
N MET A 41 -4.36 17.77 2.57
CA MET A 41 -3.11 16.98 2.61
C MET A 41 -3.32 15.62 1.96
N THR A 42 -4.43 14.95 2.27
CA THR A 42 -4.84 13.71 1.60
C THR A 42 -5.04 13.95 0.12
N ALA A 43 -5.82 14.96 -0.26
CA ALA A 43 -6.09 15.29 -1.65
C ALA A 43 -4.80 15.58 -2.44
N ARG A 44 -3.82 16.24 -1.84
CA ARG A 44 -2.52 16.53 -2.46
C ARG A 44 -1.65 15.27 -2.57
N ALA A 45 -1.65 14.42 -1.56
CA ALA A 45 -0.85 13.19 -1.53
C ALA A 45 -1.39 12.12 -2.51
N VAL A 46 -2.72 12.01 -2.59
CA VAL A 46 -3.43 10.93 -3.31
C VAL A 46 -3.81 11.38 -4.72
N GLY A 47 -4.28 12.62 -4.90
CA GLY A 47 -5.01 13.06 -6.09
C GLY A 47 -4.22 13.11 -7.39
N ALA A 48 -2.95 13.47 -7.36
CA ALA A 48 -2.21 13.70 -8.60
C ALA A 48 -1.71 12.40 -9.27
N ARG A 49 -1.61 11.30 -8.55
CA ARG A 49 -0.94 10.06 -9.00
C ARG A 49 -1.79 8.80 -8.91
N LEU A 50 -2.76 8.75 -8.01
CA LEU A 50 -3.49 7.52 -7.70
C LEU A 50 -4.98 7.58 -8.09
N HIS A 51 -5.59 8.75 -8.10
CA HIS A 51 -7.01 8.91 -8.36
C HIS A 51 -7.31 10.14 -9.21
N SER A 52 -8.33 10.03 -10.07
CA SER A 52 -8.85 11.16 -10.81
C SER A 52 -9.65 12.11 -9.89
N ARG A 53 -9.85 13.36 -10.35
CA ARG A 53 -10.71 14.31 -9.62
C ARG A 53 -12.14 13.79 -9.45
N SER A 54 -12.66 13.05 -10.45
CA SER A 54 -13.98 12.44 -10.39
C SER A 54 -14.07 11.36 -9.32
N GLU A 55 -13.06 10.50 -9.20
CA GLU A 55 -12.99 9.46 -8.17
C GLU A 55 -12.87 10.04 -6.75
N MET A 56 -12.15 11.15 -6.60
CA MET A 56 -12.06 11.83 -5.30
C MET A 56 -13.40 12.46 -4.88
N LYS A 57 -14.19 12.94 -5.84
CA LYS A 57 -15.54 13.46 -5.59
C LYS A 57 -16.55 12.34 -5.37
N ASN A 58 -16.39 11.23 -6.07
CA ASN A 58 -17.26 10.06 -6.01
C ASN A 58 -16.42 8.79 -5.79
N PRO A 59 -16.13 8.41 -4.54
CA PRO A 59 -15.32 7.23 -4.21
C PRO A 59 -15.88 5.91 -4.73
N SER A 60 -17.19 5.79 -4.97
CA SER A 60 -17.77 4.59 -5.57
C SER A 60 -17.15 4.27 -6.95
N LEU A 61 -16.78 5.28 -7.74
CA LEU A 61 -16.06 5.07 -9.02
C LEU A 61 -14.69 4.43 -8.79
N MET A 62 -13.98 4.88 -7.75
CA MET A 62 -12.69 4.31 -7.36
C MET A 62 -12.86 2.87 -6.85
N ILE A 63 -13.87 2.61 -6.04
CA ILE A 63 -14.19 1.26 -5.54
C ILE A 63 -14.46 0.32 -6.72
N ALA A 64 -15.35 0.70 -7.63
CA ALA A 64 -15.68 -0.09 -8.81
C ALA A 64 -14.46 -0.37 -9.69
N ARG A 65 -13.60 0.64 -9.94
CA ARG A 65 -12.36 0.48 -10.68
C ARG A 65 -11.42 -0.50 -9.97
N THR A 66 -11.22 -0.34 -8.68
CA THR A 66 -10.34 -1.20 -7.88
C THR A 66 -10.78 -2.67 -7.94
N LEU A 67 -12.07 -2.94 -7.80
CA LEU A 67 -12.60 -4.29 -7.86
C LEU A 67 -12.45 -4.90 -9.26
N ARG A 68 -12.58 -4.10 -10.32
CA ARG A 68 -12.34 -4.54 -11.70
C ARG A 68 -10.86 -4.87 -11.92
N GLU A 69 -9.93 -3.99 -11.53
CA GLU A 69 -8.49 -4.20 -11.66
C GLU A 69 -8.02 -5.44 -10.88
N PHE A 70 -8.59 -5.68 -9.71
CA PHE A 70 -8.33 -6.90 -8.93
C PHE A 70 -8.82 -8.16 -9.67
N ARG A 71 -10.05 -8.15 -10.21
CA ARG A 71 -10.59 -9.27 -10.97
C ARG A 71 -9.77 -9.59 -12.21
N ASN A 72 -9.23 -8.56 -12.85
CA ASN A 72 -8.36 -8.71 -14.02
C ASN A 72 -6.92 -9.16 -13.67
N GLY A 73 -6.56 -9.20 -12.37
CA GLY A 73 -5.20 -9.55 -11.93
C GLY A 73 -4.15 -8.48 -12.21
N GLU A 74 -4.57 -7.22 -12.41
CA GLU A 74 -3.71 -6.09 -12.80
C GLU A 74 -3.13 -5.38 -11.58
N HIS A 75 -3.98 -5.06 -10.62
CA HIS A 75 -3.64 -4.30 -9.42
C HIS A 75 -4.36 -4.85 -8.20
N LEU A 76 -3.69 -4.77 -7.06
CA LEU A 76 -4.26 -5.03 -5.75
C LEU A 76 -4.27 -3.73 -4.97
N SER A 77 -5.44 -3.30 -4.51
CA SER A 77 -5.54 -2.15 -3.62
C SER A 77 -6.59 -2.42 -2.56
N LEU A 78 -6.16 -2.44 -1.31
CA LEU A 78 -6.95 -2.80 -0.14
C LEU A 78 -7.29 -1.56 0.67
N SER A 79 -8.49 -1.51 1.23
CA SER A 79 -8.84 -0.59 2.29
C SER A 79 -8.15 -1.01 3.58
N ILE A 80 -7.68 -0.03 4.34
CA ILE A 80 -7.10 -0.18 5.67
C ILE A 80 -8.16 0.22 6.69
N LEU A 81 -8.66 -0.76 7.45
CA LEU A 81 -9.66 -0.51 8.48
C LEU A 81 -9.01 -0.68 9.86
N LEU A 82 -9.43 0.14 10.83
CA LEU A 82 -9.13 -0.10 12.24
C LEU A 82 -9.92 -1.31 12.71
N ARG A 83 -9.29 -2.17 13.51
CA ARG A 83 -9.94 -3.38 14.03
C ARG A 83 -11.06 -3.09 15.04
N ASP A 84 -10.95 -1.98 15.74
CA ASP A 84 -11.81 -1.68 16.88
C ASP A 84 -13.16 -1.07 16.47
N ASP A 85 -13.21 -0.42 15.30
CA ASP A 85 -14.42 0.29 14.86
C ASP A 85 -14.72 0.18 13.35
N ASP A 86 -13.99 -0.69 12.62
CA ASP A 86 -14.12 -0.94 11.18
C ASP A 86 -14.02 0.33 10.30
N ARG A 87 -13.51 1.44 10.86
CA ARG A 87 -13.33 2.70 10.14
C ARG A 87 -12.24 2.58 9.08
N CYS A 88 -12.56 2.99 7.86
CA CYS A 88 -11.57 3.06 6.79
C CYS A 88 -10.67 4.29 6.96
N VAL A 89 -9.40 4.06 7.29
CA VAL A 89 -8.41 5.10 7.60
C VAL A 89 -7.36 5.29 6.50
N GLY A 90 -7.45 4.53 5.42
CA GLY A 90 -6.48 4.65 4.33
C GLY A 90 -6.55 3.49 3.35
N ARG A 91 -5.52 3.41 2.51
CA ARG A 91 -5.39 2.33 1.55
C ARG A 91 -3.92 1.90 1.40
N VAL A 92 -3.73 0.63 1.04
CA VAL A 92 -2.43 0.04 0.69
C VAL A 92 -2.59 -0.81 -0.56
N GLY A 93 -1.62 -0.80 -1.47
CA GLY A 93 -1.76 -1.55 -2.71
C GLY A 93 -0.45 -1.87 -3.40
N LEU A 94 -0.55 -2.84 -4.31
CA LEU A 94 0.50 -3.28 -5.21
C LEU A 94 0.02 -3.07 -6.65
N ARG A 95 0.76 -2.29 -7.43
CA ARG A 95 0.41 -1.91 -8.80
C ARG A 95 1.44 -2.45 -9.79
N GLY A 96 1.00 -2.66 -11.04
CA GLY A 96 1.88 -3.13 -12.10
C GLY A 96 2.42 -4.53 -11.82
N MET A 97 1.53 -5.52 -11.76
CA MET A 97 1.89 -6.92 -11.56
C MET A 97 2.49 -7.51 -12.83
N ASP A 98 3.80 -7.69 -12.84
CA ASP A 98 4.49 -8.45 -13.87
C ASP A 98 4.69 -9.91 -13.42
N TRP A 99 3.82 -10.79 -13.91
CA TRP A 99 3.83 -12.20 -13.53
C TRP A 99 4.94 -13.03 -14.19
N ILE A 100 5.52 -12.52 -15.30
CA ILE A 100 6.64 -13.18 -15.99
C ILE A 100 7.90 -13.01 -15.15
N TRP A 101 8.23 -11.75 -14.82
CA TRP A 101 9.40 -11.42 -14.02
C TRP A 101 9.16 -11.51 -12.50
N ARG A 102 7.92 -11.81 -12.08
CA ARG A 102 7.53 -11.96 -10.67
C ARG A 102 7.84 -10.72 -9.86
N LYS A 103 7.57 -9.54 -10.43
CA LYS A 103 7.82 -8.24 -9.82
C LYS A 103 6.55 -7.40 -9.71
N VAL A 104 6.57 -6.47 -8.78
CA VAL A 104 5.57 -5.42 -8.58
C VAL A 104 6.24 -4.09 -8.85
N GLU A 105 5.65 -3.27 -9.71
CA GLU A 105 6.22 -1.98 -10.09
C GLU A 105 6.09 -0.93 -8.98
N SER A 106 5.03 -0.99 -8.16
CA SER A 106 4.84 0.01 -7.11
C SER A 106 4.03 -0.50 -5.94
N LEU A 107 4.64 -0.49 -4.76
CA LEU A 107 3.92 -0.44 -3.48
C LEU A 107 3.44 0.99 -3.28
N SER A 108 2.16 1.17 -3.00
CA SER A 108 1.53 2.46 -2.72
C SER A 108 0.70 2.40 -1.44
N TYR A 109 0.66 3.48 -0.69
CA TYR A 109 -0.17 3.62 0.51
C TYR A 109 -0.47 5.07 0.80
N TRP A 110 -1.57 5.28 1.51
CA TRP A 110 -1.89 6.53 2.17
C TRP A 110 -2.74 6.26 3.41
N ILE A 111 -2.62 7.14 4.39
CA ILE A 111 -3.39 7.14 5.65
C ILE A 111 -4.01 8.53 5.84
N ASP A 112 -5.23 8.58 6.31
CA ASP A 112 -5.89 9.83 6.73
C ASP A 112 -4.98 10.56 7.75
N PRO A 113 -4.67 11.86 7.56
CA PRO A 113 -3.78 12.63 8.40
C PRO A 113 -4.08 12.53 9.90
N LYS A 114 -5.34 12.34 10.27
CA LYS A 114 -5.76 12.14 11.67
C LYS A 114 -5.14 10.92 12.34
N PHE A 115 -4.67 9.95 11.52
CA PHE A 115 -4.08 8.70 11.99
C PHE A 115 -2.58 8.60 11.66
N TRP A 116 -1.92 9.72 11.33
CA TRP A 116 -0.48 9.73 11.08
C TRP A 116 0.31 9.50 12.37
N ASN A 117 1.58 9.15 12.21
CA ASN A 117 2.55 8.90 13.28
C ASN A 117 2.22 7.73 14.21
N HIS A 118 1.18 6.93 13.92
CA HIS A 118 0.84 5.72 14.66
C HIS A 118 1.43 4.44 14.05
N GLY A 119 2.23 4.56 12.97
CA GLY A 119 2.88 3.42 12.30
C GLY A 119 1.94 2.54 11.47
N LEU A 120 0.69 2.97 11.22
CA LEU A 120 -0.31 2.17 10.50
C LEU A 120 0.10 1.89 9.04
N ALA A 121 0.73 2.86 8.35
CA ALA A 121 1.25 2.66 7.00
C ALA A 121 2.32 1.56 6.96
N THR A 122 3.24 1.55 7.94
CA THR A 122 4.28 0.53 8.06
C THR A 122 3.67 -0.84 8.31
N GLU A 123 2.69 -0.94 9.22
CA GLU A 123 2.00 -2.17 9.54
C GLU A 123 1.27 -2.74 8.34
N ALA A 124 0.40 -1.95 7.70
CA ALA A 124 -0.35 -2.35 6.52
C ALA A 124 0.56 -2.82 5.38
N SER A 125 1.60 -2.03 5.08
CA SER A 125 2.54 -2.34 4.00
C SER A 125 3.37 -3.58 4.30
N TRP A 126 3.82 -3.77 5.54
CA TRP A 126 4.58 -4.95 5.93
C TRP A 126 3.77 -6.23 5.73
N PHE A 127 2.53 -6.26 6.24
CA PHE A 127 1.68 -7.44 6.08
C PHE A 127 1.36 -7.73 4.61
N LEU A 128 1.11 -6.69 3.82
CA LEU A 128 0.84 -6.85 2.39
C LEU A 128 2.06 -7.39 1.64
N CYS A 129 3.26 -6.82 1.84
CA CYS A 129 4.50 -7.29 1.21
C CYS A 129 4.80 -8.74 1.61
N ARG A 130 4.69 -9.08 2.91
CA ARG A 130 4.88 -10.44 3.41
C ARG A 130 3.96 -11.43 2.72
N ARG A 131 2.67 -11.10 2.58
CA ARG A 131 1.68 -11.94 1.88
C ARG A 131 1.97 -12.05 0.39
N ALA A 132 2.37 -10.97 -0.26
CA ALA A 132 2.73 -10.98 -1.67
C ALA A 132 3.92 -11.91 -1.95
N PHE A 133 4.98 -11.82 -1.16
CA PHE A 133 6.11 -12.73 -1.27
C PHE A 133 5.71 -14.18 -1.03
N ALA A 134 4.97 -14.46 0.05
CA ALA A 134 4.66 -15.83 0.46
C ALA A 134 3.60 -16.51 -0.43
N GLN A 135 2.57 -15.78 -0.89
CA GLN A 135 1.41 -16.38 -1.55
C GLN A 135 1.36 -16.14 -3.06
N LEU A 136 1.92 -15.04 -3.54
CA LEU A 136 1.93 -14.70 -4.97
C LEU A 136 3.26 -15.07 -5.66
N GLY A 137 4.27 -15.46 -4.88
CA GLY A 137 5.59 -15.80 -5.40
C GLY A 137 6.32 -14.61 -6.03
N ILE A 138 6.01 -13.39 -5.61
CA ILE A 138 6.70 -12.18 -6.02
C ILE A 138 8.16 -12.26 -5.53
N ARG A 139 9.10 -11.78 -6.35
CA ARG A 139 10.53 -11.75 -6.00
C ARG A 139 11.04 -10.35 -5.68
N ARG A 140 10.37 -9.34 -6.24
CA ARG A 140 10.75 -7.94 -6.09
C ARG A 140 9.52 -7.04 -6.01
N ILE A 141 9.56 -6.09 -5.10
CA ILE A 141 8.58 -5.00 -4.98
C ILE A 141 9.34 -3.69 -5.11
N SER A 142 8.95 -2.85 -6.07
CA SER A 142 9.47 -1.49 -6.19
C SER A 142 8.54 -0.51 -5.47
N SER A 143 9.04 0.66 -5.18
CA SER A 143 8.27 1.80 -4.69
C SER A 143 8.98 3.09 -5.03
N GLN A 144 8.32 4.22 -4.84
CA GLN A 144 8.90 5.53 -5.08
C GLN A 144 8.29 6.56 -4.15
N ALA A 145 9.08 7.54 -3.76
CA ALA A 145 8.62 8.64 -2.92
C ALA A 145 9.22 9.96 -3.41
N LEU A 146 8.45 11.04 -3.32
CA LEU A 146 9.02 12.38 -3.51
C LEU A 146 10.17 12.58 -2.51
N GLU A 147 11.27 13.16 -2.95
CA GLU A 147 12.43 13.41 -2.09
C GLU A 147 12.04 14.11 -0.77
N ARG A 148 11.17 15.11 -0.85
CA ARG A 148 10.68 15.84 0.31
C ARG A 148 9.66 15.09 1.18
N ASN A 149 9.16 13.95 0.74
CA ASN A 149 8.23 13.14 1.54
C ASN A 149 8.97 12.23 2.51
N VAL A 150 9.57 12.87 3.53
CA VAL A 150 10.38 12.18 4.56
C VAL A 150 9.57 11.08 5.26
N ALA A 151 8.27 11.28 5.49
CA ALA A 151 7.42 10.28 6.14
C ALA A 151 7.31 8.99 5.29
N SER A 152 7.04 9.12 3.98
CA SER A 152 6.98 7.95 3.09
C SER A 152 8.33 7.25 2.97
N ARG A 153 9.42 8.01 2.83
CA ARG A 153 10.79 7.47 2.79
C ARG A 153 11.11 6.67 4.06
N ALA A 154 10.74 7.21 5.23
CA ALA A 154 10.93 6.53 6.51
C ALA A 154 10.13 5.21 6.61
N VAL A 155 8.91 5.14 6.06
CA VAL A 155 8.14 3.89 5.98
C VAL A 155 8.89 2.87 5.13
N LEU A 156 9.34 3.24 3.92
CA LEU A 156 10.07 2.34 3.02
C LEU A 156 11.36 1.83 3.65
N THR A 157 12.16 2.70 4.27
CA THR A 157 13.39 2.31 4.96
C THR A 157 13.12 1.34 6.12
N LYS A 158 12.08 1.57 6.93
CA LYS A 158 11.68 0.68 8.03
C LYS A 158 11.28 -0.71 7.52
N LEU A 159 10.68 -0.80 6.34
CA LEU A 159 10.29 -2.06 5.70
C LEU A 159 11.47 -2.82 5.10
N GLY A 160 12.64 -2.19 4.95
CA GLY A 160 13.83 -2.79 4.37
C GLY A 160 14.03 -2.46 2.89
N PHE A 161 13.26 -1.52 2.32
CA PHE A 161 13.54 -1.04 0.98
C PHE A 161 14.88 -0.33 0.90
N HIS A 162 15.62 -0.60 -0.16
CA HIS A 162 16.86 0.08 -0.51
C HIS A 162 16.61 1.19 -1.51
N GLU A 163 17.27 2.32 -1.34
CA GLU A 163 17.29 3.40 -2.33
C GLU A 163 18.15 2.96 -3.52
N GLU A 164 17.59 3.00 -4.74
CA GLU A 164 18.24 2.50 -5.94
C GLU A 164 18.51 3.59 -6.98
N GLY A 165 17.98 4.77 -6.76
CA GLY A 165 18.20 5.88 -7.68
C GLY A 165 17.33 7.10 -7.41
N ARG A 166 17.57 8.12 -8.23
CA ARG A 166 16.89 9.41 -8.18
C ARG A 166 16.52 9.85 -9.60
N GLU A 167 15.25 10.10 -9.82
CA GLU A 167 14.74 10.74 -11.03
C GLU A 167 14.62 12.24 -10.77
N ARG A 168 15.46 13.02 -11.44
CA ARG A 168 15.44 14.48 -11.27
C ARG A 168 14.21 15.07 -11.96
N GLN A 169 13.53 16.02 -11.28
CA GLN A 169 12.36 16.73 -11.80
C GLN A 169 11.24 15.81 -12.33
N ALA A 170 11.12 14.62 -11.77
CA ALA A 170 10.17 13.58 -12.20
C ALA A 170 8.70 14.00 -12.07
N VAL A 171 8.38 14.93 -11.19
CA VAL A 171 7.02 15.42 -10.95
C VAL A 171 6.99 16.93 -10.89
N CYS A 172 6.23 17.53 -11.80
CA CYS A 172 6.01 18.96 -11.80
C CYS A 172 4.55 19.29 -11.45
N VAL A 173 4.34 20.10 -10.41
CA VAL A 173 3.02 20.56 -9.98
C VAL A 173 3.05 22.09 -9.86
N ARG A 174 2.20 22.75 -10.63
CA ARG A 174 2.10 24.22 -10.63
C ARG A 174 3.46 24.92 -10.82
N GLY A 175 4.25 24.46 -11.80
CA GLY A 175 5.57 24.99 -12.12
C GLY A 175 6.70 24.61 -11.15
N LYS A 176 6.41 23.90 -10.07
CA LYS A 176 7.44 23.37 -9.15
C LYS A 176 7.72 21.93 -9.46
N CYS A 177 8.91 21.65 -9.99
CA CYS A 177 9.38 20.30 -10.26
C CYS A 177 10.10 19.71 -9.03
N MET A 178 9.93 18.42 -8.83
CA MET A 178 10.43 17.70 -7.67
C MET A 178 11.05 16.37 -8.10
N ASP A 179 12.09 15.99 -7.40
CA ASP A 179 12.76 14.72 -7.60
C ASP A 179 11.98 13.58 -6.95
N MET A 180 12.14 12.42 -7.56
CA MET A 180 11.60 11.15 -7.08
C MET A 180 12.74 10.23 -6.69
N ILE A 181 12.66 9.65 -5.50
CA ILE A 181 13.58 8.63 -5.04
C ILE A 181 12.97 7.27 -5.33
N LEU A 182 13.74 6.41 -5.97
CA LEU A 182 13.37 5.05 -6.35
C LEU A 182 13.82 4.07 -5.27
N TYR A 183 12.97 3.10 -4.97
CA TYR A 183 13.21 2.09 -3.94
C TYR A 183 12.91 0.70 -4.46
N GLY A 184 13.70 -0.28 -4.03
CA GLY A 184 13.50 -1.71 -4.28
C GLY A 184 13.55 -2.52 -3.01
N LEU A 185 12.75 -3.60 -2.97
CA LEU A 185 12.72 -4.59 -1.91
C LEU A 185 12.73 -5.98 -2.55
N LEU A 186 13.73 -6.79 -2.24
CA LEU A 186 13.80 -8.18 -2.69
C LEU A 186 13.16 -9.12 -1.66
N HIS A 187 12.75 -10.29 -2.14
CA HIS A 187 12.34 -11.37 -1.25
C HIS A 187 13.50 -11.70 -0.28
N GLY A 188 13.24 -11.63 1.02
CA GLY A 188 14.25 -11.86 2.06
C GLY A 188 14.76 -10.58 2.74
N GLU A 189 14.59 -9.41 2.13
CA GLU A 189 15.01 -8.12 2.72
C GLU A 189 13.92 -7.48 3.59
N LEU A 190 12.67 -7.99 3.54
CA LEU A 190 11.56 -7.44 4.30
C LEU A 190 11.83 -7.51 5.81
N ARG A 191 11.98 -6.35 6.43
CA ARG A 191 12.30 -6.22 7.85
C ARG A 191 11.05 -6.22 8.70
N PRO A 192 10.93 -7.12 9.69
CA PRO A 192 9.80 -7.10 10.61
C PRO A 192 9.84 -5.83 11.47
N PRO A 193 8.70 -5.15 11.65
CA PRO A 193 8.59 -4.03 12.59
C PRO A 193 8.94 -4.44 14.03
N ALA A 194 9.28 -3.46 14.87
CA ALA A 194 9.72 -3.72 16.24
C ALA A 194 8.69 -4.52 17.07
N TRP A 195 7.41 -4.25 16.89
CA TRP A 195 6.34 -4.95 17.59
C TRP A 195 6.19 -6.42 17.14
N GLU A 196 6.50 -6.77 15.89
CA GLU A 196 6.48 -8.17 15.42
C GLU A 196 7.70 -8.93 15.95
N LYS A 197 8.85 -8.28 16.06
CA LYS A 197 10.03 -8.86 16.71
C LYS A 197 9.74 -9.22 18.17
N ALA A 198 9.09 -8.33 18.91
CA ALA A 198 8.71 -8.58 20.29
C ALA A 198 7.73 -9.76 20.43
N ALA A 199 6.71 -9.82 19.55
CA ALA A 199 5.75 -10.92 19.53
C ALA A 199 6.37 -12.27 19.16
N SER A 200 7.33 -12.32 18.25
CA SER A 200 8.04 -13.55 17.89
C SER A 200 8.91 -14.09 19.02
N ILE A 201 9.59 -13.21 19.76
CA ILE A 201 10.38 -13.58 20.95
C ILE A 201 9.47 -14.15 22.05
N SER A 202 8.33 -13.53 22.30
CA SER A 202 7.35 -14.02 23.29
C SER A 202 6.83 -15.41 22.94
N ARG A 203 6.44 -15.64 21.68
CA ARG A 203 5.95 -16.96 21.21
C ARG A 203 7.02 -18.06 21.27
N ALA A 204 8.31 -17.71 21.09
CA ALA A 204 9.40 -18.66 21.21
C ALA A 204 9.61 -19.11 22.67
N ARG A 205 9.44 -18.19 23.63
CA ARG A 205 9.56 -18.49 25.09
C ARG A 205 8.41 -19.33 25.63
N THR A 206 7.22 -19.25 25.04
CA THR A 206 6.05 -20.03 25.49
C THR A 206 6.04 -21.47 24.96
N ARG A 207 6.95 -21.83 24.04
CA ARG A 207 7.09 -23.19 23.48
C ARG A 207 8.23 -24.00 24.09
N GLN A 208 8.94 -23.46 25.04
CA GLN A 208 9.93 -24.13 25.91
C GLN A 208 9.31 -24.41 27.27
#